data_08123febca65db18cb2814e5327fa922
#
_entry.id   08123febca65db18cb2814e5327fa922
#
_cell.length_a   1.000
_cell.length_b   1.000
_cell.length_c   1.000
_cell.angle_alpha   90.00
_cell.angle_beta   90.00
_cell.angle_gamma   90.00
#
_symmetry.space_group_name_H-M   'P 1'
#
loop_
_entity.id
_entity.type
_entity.pdbx_description
1 polymer ?
#
loop_
_entity_poly.entity_id
_entity_poly.type
_entity_poly.pdbx_seq_one_letter_code
_entity_poly.pdbx_strand_id
1 'polypeptide(L)'
;MTKLRIKPVNHGSTLRDKNRYCGPSAISAITGMTTGEAAAQLRAVSGKRAIKGTHRSWMRAVLRRNNIEARSCRYDWNIRLNRTDGITLAGWLKHTVKDRNADRVFLIVAGWHWQLVQGRRYVCGQTKQIVSIRDKRVKRRARVAEIYELSSR
;
A
#
# COMPACT_ATOMS: atom_id res chain seq x y z
N MET A 1 14.62 16.93 -0.56
CA MET A 1 13.78 15.74 -0.80
C MET A 1 12.42 15.91 -0.13
N THR A 2 11.38 15.67 -0.89
CA THR A 2 10.02 15.74 -0.35
C THR A 2 9.71 14.44 0.40
N LYS A 3 9.28 14.53 1.65
CA LYS A 3 8.87 13.37 2.43
C LYS A 3 7.59 12.78 1.83
N LEU A 4 7.54 11.46 1.75
CA LEU A 4 6.33 10.77 1.32
C LEU A 4 5.22 10.94 2.36
N ARG A 5 4.00 11.12 1.88
CA ARG A 5 2.80 11.17 2.71
C ARG A 5 1.69 10.40 2.04
N ILE A 6 0.96 9.64 2.82
CA ILE A 6 -0.26 9.01 2.31
C ILE A 6 -1.33 10.07 2.09
N LYS A 7 -2.16 9.82 1.07
CA LYS A 7 -3.21 10.75 0.63
C LYS A 7 -4.52 9.97 0.51
N PRO A 8 -5.66 10.65 0.47
CA PRO A 8 -6.91 10.00 0.07
C PRO A 8 -6.76 9.41 -1.34
N VAL A 9 -7.49 8.34 -1.60
CA VAL A 9 -7.55 7.74 -2.94
C VAL A 9 -8.24 8.70 -3.88
N ASN A 10 -7.61 8.97 -5.01
CA ASN A 10 -8.14 9.88 -6.02
C ASN A 10 -8.77 9.08 -7.16
N HIS A 11 -10.11 8.98 -7.17
CA HIS A 11 -10.82 8.32 -8.27
C HIS A 11 -11.08 9.24 -9.46
N GLY A 12 -10.59 10.48 -9.40
CA GLY A 12 -10.79 11.43 -10.47
C GLY A 12 -12.24 11.89 -10.61
N SER A 13 -12.51 12.63 -11.67
CA SER A 13 -13.83 13.22 -11.93
C SER A 13 -14.62 12.48 -13.01
N THR A 14 -13.99 11.60 -13.79
CA THR A 14 -14.63 10.87 -14.89
C THR A 14 -14.47 9.36 -14.70
N LEU A 15 -15.24 8.57 -15.46
CA LEU A 15 -15.11 7.11 -15.46
C LEU A 15 -13.72 6.66 -15.92
N ARG A 16 -13.07 7.41 -16.79
CA ARG A 16 -11.71 7.11 -17.26
C ARG A 16 -10.69 7.21 -16.13
N ASP A 17 -10.93 8.06 -15.16
CA ASP A 17 -10.04 8.31 -14.03
C ASP A 17 -10.19 7.26 -12.92
N LYS A 18 -11.18 6.39 -13.02
CA LYS A 18 -11.54 5.45 -11.95
C LYS A 18 -11.04 4.05 -12.19
N ASN A 19 -10.48 3.44 -11.16
CA ASN A 19 -10.27 2.00 -11.07
C ASN A 19 -10.44 1.61 -9.59
N ARG A 20 -11.32 0.66 -9.32
CA ARG A 20 -11.72 0.29 -7.96
C ARG A 20 -10.80 -0.73 -7.27
N TYR A 21 -9.83 -1.28 -7.98
CA TYR A 21 -8.98 -2.33 -7.44
C TYR A 21 -7.91 -1.77 -6.49
N CYS A 22 -7.48 -2.61 -5.55
CA CYS A 22 -6.60 -2.16 -4.47
C CYS A 22 -5.20 -1.73 -4.91
N GLY A 23 -4.65 -2.32 -5.96
CA GLY A 23 -3.35 -1.93 -6.50
C GLY A 23 -3.33 -0.49 -6.99
N PRO A 24 -4.20 -0.13 -7.95
CA PRO A 24 -4.34 1.26 -8.37
C PRO A 24 -4.69 2.23 -7.23
N SER A 25 -5.53 1.79 -6.29
CA SER A 25 -5.88 2.62 -5.13
C SER A 25 -4.67 2.94 -4.25
N ALA A 26 -3.81 1.95 -4.00
CA ALA A 26 -2.59 2.17 -3.23
C ALA A 26 -1.64 3.13 -3.94
N ILE A 27 -1.45 2.97 -5.26
CA ILE A 27 -0.61 3.86 -6.05
C ILE A 27 -1.16 5.28 -5.99
N SER A 28 -2.47 5.44 -6.15
CA SER A 28 -3.14 6.74 -6.05
C SER A 28 -2.87 7.38 -4.69
N ALA A 29 -3.00 6.61 -3.62
CA ALA A 29 -2.86 7.12 -2.26
C ALA A 29 -1.43 7.52 -1.89
N ILE A 30 -0.43 7.09 -2.63
CA ILE A 30 0.97 7.49 -2.38
C ILE A 30 1.49 8.53 -3.37
N THR A 31 0.95 8.55 -4.60
CA THR A 31 1.41 9.47 -5.65
C THR A 31 0.49 10.67 -5.84
N GLY A 32 -0.78 10.54 -5.52
CA GLY A 32 -1.80 11.57 -5.79
C GLY A 32 -2.42 11.46 -7.19
N MET A 33 -1.89 10.60 -8.07
CA MET A 33 -2.50 10.39 -9.39
C MET A 33 -3.88 9.72 -9.25
N THR A 34 -4.69 9.79 -10.29
CA THR A 34 -5.97 9.10 -10.29
C THR A 34 -5.77 7.59 -10.32
N THR A 35 -6.76 6.84 -9.84
CA THR A 35 -6.71 5.38 -9.92
C THR A 35 -6.70 4.89 -11.37
N GLY A 36 -7.31 5.63 -12.29
CA GLY A 36 -7.26 5.34 -13.73
C GLY A 36 -5.85 5.50 -14.29
N GLU A 37 -5.16 6.58 -13.93
CA GLU A 37 -3.75 6.79 -14.31
C GLU A 37 -2.86 5.70 -13.75
N ALA A 38 -3.07 5.32 -12.49
CA ALA A 38 -2.33 4.23 -11.84
C ALA A 38 -2.55 2.91 -12.58
N ALA A 39 -3.78 2.60 -12.94
CA ALA A 39 -4.11 1.40 -13.71
C ALA A 39 -3.44 1.42 -15.09
N ALA A 40 -3.38 2.59 -15.75
CA ALA A 40 -2.70 2.72 -17.03
C ALA A 40 -1.22 2.42 -16.91
N GLN A 41 -0.55 2.88 -15.86
CA GLN A 41 0.86 2.56 -15.62
C GLN A 41 1.05 1.06 -15.31
N LEU A 42 0.15 0.46 -14.55
CA LEU A 42 0.19 -0.98 -14.30
C LEU A 42 0.01 -1.80 -15.58
N ARG A 43 -0.88 -1.38 -16.47
CA ARG A 43 -1.01 -2.02 -17.79
C ARG A 43 0.29 -1.91 -18.59
N ALA A 44 0.94 -0.76 -18.54
CA ALA A 44 2.20 -0.53 -19.26
C ALA A 44 3.32 -1.46 -18.77
N VAL A 45 3.45 -1.67 -17.46
CA VAL A 45 4.52 -2.52 -16.92
C VAL A 45 4.18 -4.01 -16.93
N SER A 46 2.91 -4.38 -16.90
CA SER A 46 2.47 -5.77 -16.83
C SER A 46 2.16 -6.39 -18.19
N GLY A 47 1.81 -5.57 -19.17
CA GLY A 47 1.28 -6.03 -20.45
C GLY A 47 -0.15 -6.57 -20.37
N LYS A 48 -0.82 -6.43 -19.22
CA LYS A 48 -2.19 -6.91 -19.04
C LYS A 48 -3.19 -5.85 -19.47
N ARG A 49 -4.27 -6.28 -20.13
CA ARG A 49 -5.36 -5.37 -20.54
C ARG A 49 -6.19 -4.88 -19.37
N ALA A 50 -6.50 -5.78 -18.44
CA ALA A 50 -7.31 -5.47 -17.28
C ALA A 50 -6.46 -5.62 -16.01
N ILE A 51 -6.52 -4.61 -15.14
CA ILE A 51 -5.82 -4.63 -13.86
C ILE A 51 -6.83 -4.97 -12.78
N LYS A 52 -6.89 -6.24 -12.42
CA LYS A 52 -7.70 -6.74 -11.30
C LYS A 52 -6.82 -6.97 -10.08
N GLY A 53 -5.92 -7.94 -10.14
CA GLY A 53 -4.89 -8.13 -9.13
C GLY A 53 -3.60 -7.44 -9.56
N THR A 54 -2.77 -7.06 -8.61
CA THR A 54 -1.49 -6.41 -8.89
C THR A 54 -0.36 -7.21 -8.27
N HIS A 55 0.50 -7.76 -9.13
CA HIS A 55 1.69 -8.48 -8.69
C HIS A 55 2.71 -7.50 -8.09
N ARG A 56 3.45 -7.95 -7.09
CA ARG A 56 4.45 -7.12 -6.41
C ARG A 56 5.49 -6.50 -7.36
N SER A 57 5.91 -7.22 -8.38
CA SER A 57 6.88 -6.69 -9.33
C SER A 57 6.31 -5.52 -10.14
N TRP A 58 5.05 -5.58 -10.49
CA TRP A 58 4.37 -4.48 -11.19
C TRP A 58 4.20 -3.27 -10.28
N MET A 59 3.79 -3.51 -9.05
CA MET A 59 3.66 -2.45 -8.04
C MET A 59 4.98 -1.71 -7.86
N ARG A 60 6.07 -2.44 -7.65
CA ARG A 60 7.40 -1.85 -7.46
C ARG A 60 7.86 -1.10 -8.70
N ALA A 61 7.59 -1.64 -9.91
CA ALA A 61 7.95 -0.98 -11.16
C ALA A 61 7.24 0.37 -11.32
N VAL A 62 5.93 0.42 -11.04
CA VAL A 62 5.17 1.67 -11.14
C VAL A 62 5.65 2.67 -10.08
N LEU A 63 5.87 2.23 -8.85
CA LEU A 63 6.39 3.11 -7.80
C LEU A 63 7.75 3.70 -8.21
N ARG A 64 8.64 2.87 -8.74
CA ARG A 64 9.97 3.32 -9.20
C ARG A 64 9.88 4.33 -10.33
N ARG A 65 8.94 4.18 -11.25
CA ARG A 65 8.66 5.16 -12.31
C ARG A 65 8.22 6.51 -11.73
N ASN A 66 7.72 6.52 -10.52
CA ASN A 66 7.27 7.72 -9.82
C ASN A 66 8.26 8.13 -8.73
N ASN A 67 9.50 7.70 -8.84
CA ASN A 67 10.62 8.05 -7.94
C ASN A 67 10.38 7.58 -6.49
N ILE A 68 9.72 6.43 -6.33
CA ILE A 68 9.47 5.82 -5.03
C ILE A 68 10.13 4.46 -5.00
N GLU A 69 10.99 4.24 -4.01
CA GLU A 69 11.62 2.95 -3.75
C GLU A 69 10.80 2.18 -2.72
N ALA A 70 10.57 0.90 -3.01
CA ALA A 70 9.87 0.00 -2.10
C ALA A 70 10.86 -1.06 -1.61
N ARG A 71 11.30 -0.93 -0.36
CA ARG A 71 12.23 -1.87 0.26
C ARG A 71 11.42 -2.94 1.01
N SER A 72 11.60 -4.21 0.62
CA SER A 72 10.96 -5.31 1.31
C SER A 72 11.51 -5.43 2.74
N CYS A 73 10.63 -5.45 3.72
CA CYS A 73 10.99 -5.60 5.14
C CYS A 73 10.23 -6.74 5.81
N ARG A 74 9.55 -7.58 5.04
CA ARG A 74 8.84 -8.75 5.54
C ARG A 74 9.77 -9.66 6.36
N TYR A 75 10.98 -9.85 5.87
CA TYR A 75 11.97 -10.73 6.49
C TYR A 75 12.34 -10.27 7.90
N ASP A 76 12.50 -8.95 8.08
CA ASP A 76 12.87 -8.36 9.37
C ASP A 76 11.83 -8.70 10.44
N TRP A 77 10.56 -8.59 10.09
CA TRP A 77 9.45 -8.80 11.02
C TRP A 77 9.16 -10.28 11.29
N ASN A 78 9.20 -11.11 10.24
CA ASN A 78 8.95 -12.54 10.38
C ASN A 78 10.02 -13.20 11.26
N ILE A 79 11.29 -12.84 11.08
CA ILE A 79 12.39 -13.35 11.90
C ILE A 79 12.20 -12.92 13.35
N ARG A 80 11.92 -11.63 13.59
CA ARG A 80 11.74 -11.10 14.94
C ARG A 80 10.59 -11.76 15.69
N LEU A 81 9.54 -12.13 14.97
CA LEU A 81 8.34 -12.70 15.56
C LEU A 81 8.32 -14.22 15.50
N ASN A 82 9.34 -14.82 14.90
CA ASN A 82 9.50 -16.28 14.77
C ASN A 82 8.22 -16.94 14.24
N ARG A 83 7.66 -16.39 13.16
CA ARG A 83 6.42 -16.88 12.56
C ARG A 83 6.65 -17.34 11.14
N THR A 84 6.16 -18.54 10.83
CA THR A 84 6.25 -19.14 9.50
C THR A 84 4.97 -18.92 8.66
N ASP A 85 3.84 -18.71 9.32
CA ASP A 85 2.54 -18.58 8.69
C ASP A 85 2.10 -17.12 8.44
N GLY A 86 2.99 -16.18 8.70
CA GLY A 86 2.70 -14.77 8.62
C GLY A 86 2.03 -14.23 9.88
N ILE A 87 2.28 -12.97 10.16
CA ILE A 87 1.66 -12.25 11.27
C ILE A 87 0.34 -11.64 10.79
N THR A 88 -0.64 -11.49 11.68
CA THR A 88 -1.83 -10.72 11.36
C THR A 88 -1.50 -9.24 11.29
N LEU A 89 -2.33 -8.49 10.58
CA LEU A 89 -2.17 -7.03 10.52
C LEU A 89 -2.20 -6.42 11.93
N ALA A 90 -3.12 -6.86 12.78
CA ALA A 90 -3.18 -6.40 14.18
C ALA A 90 -1.87 -6.67 14.92
N GLY A 91 -1.32 -7.86 14.75
CA GLY A 91 -0.03 -8.23 15.37
C GLY A 91 1.10 -7.35 14.87
N TRP A 92 1.18 -7.12 13.57
CA TRP A 92 2.20 -6.24 13.01
C TRP A 92 2.06 -4.81 13.54
N LEU A 93 0.85 -4.27 13.56
CA LEU A 93 0.59 -2.93 14.09
C LEU A 93 1.01 -2.81 15.56
N LYS A 94 0.73 -3.83 16.37
CA LYS A 94 1.10 -3.88 17.79
C LYS A 94 2.62 -3.90 17.97
N HIS A 95 3.32 -4.75 17.21
CA HIS A 95 4.77 -4.93 17.37
C HIS A 95 5.59 -3.80 16.75
N THR A 96 5.02 -2.96 15.90
CA THR A 96 5.74 -1.89 15.22
C THR A 96 5.43 -0.49 15.75
N VAL A 97 4.73 -0.37 16.86
CA VAL A 97 4.33 0.94 17.43
C VAL A 97 5.52 1.88 17.59
N LYS A 98 6.66 1.38 18.09
CA LYS A 98 7.86 2.18 18.30
C LYS A 98 8.59 2.52 17.00
N ASP A 99 8.47 1.67 15.99
CA ASP A 99 9.16 1.81 14.71
C ASP A 99 8.37 2.67 13.72
N ARG A 100 7.05 2.72 13.86
CA ARG A 100 6.17 3.48 12.98
C ARG A 100 5.99 4.91 13.51
N ASN A 101 6.79 5.82 13.02
CA ASN A 101 6.59 7.23 13.29
C ASN A 101 5.82 7.89 12.13
N ALA A 102 5.53 9.19 12.28
CA ALA A 102 4.75 9.93 11.30
C ALA A 102 5.44 10.09 9.94
N ASP A 103 6.74 9.81 9.87
CA ASP A 103 7.52 10.00 8.63
C ASP A 103 7.72 8.71 7.83
N ARG A 104 7.44 7.56 8.41
CA ARG A 104 7.67 6.27 7.76
C ARG A 104 6.38 5.75 7.14
N VAL A 105 6.45 5.43 5.86
CA VAL A 105 5.31 4.91 5.09
C VAL A 105 5.54 3.44 4.78
N PHE A 106 4.54 2.62 5.10
CA PHE A 106 4.57 1.19 4.81
C PHE A 106 3.45 0.81 3.86
N LEU A 107 3.82 0.05 2.84
CA LEU A 107 2.88 -0.55 1.89
C LEU A 107 2.78 -2.03 2.25
N ILE A 108 1.57 -2.50 2.53
CA ILE A 108 1.34 -3.82 3.11
C ILE A 108 0.36 -4.59 2.23
N VAL A 109 0.65 -5.86 2.00
CA VAL A 109 -0.32 -6.82 1.47
C VAL A 109 -0.76 -7.72 2.61
N ALA A 110 -2.03 -7.65 2.96
CA ALA A 110 -2.65 -8.51 3.96
C ALA A 110 -4.05 -8.88 3.48
N GLY A 111 -4.39 -10.17 3.53
CA GLY A 111 -5.69 -10.64 3.03
C GLY A 111 -5.88 -10.34 1.54
N TRP A 112 -4.84 -10.49 0.72
CA TRP A 112 -4.86 -10.22 -0.72
C TRP A 112 -5.17 -8.75 -1.08
N HIS A 113 -4.87 -7.83 -0.17
CA HIS A 113 -5.26 -6.43 -0.30
C HIS A 113 -4.06 -5.51 -0.05
N TRP A 114 -3.80 -4.60 -1.01
CA TRP A 114 -2.78 -3.57 -0.89
C TRP A 114 -3.31 -2.41 -0.04
N GLN A 115 -2.52 -1.97 0.94
CA GLN A 115 -2.92 -0.93 1.88
C GLN A 115 -1.70 -0.17 2.38
N LEU A 116 -1.91 1.05 2.85
CA LEU A 116 -0.84 1.95 3.30
C LEU A 116 -1.04 2.36 4.75
N VAL A 117 0.06 2.37 5.50
CA VAL A 117 0.09 2.82 6.88
C VAL A 117 1.21 3.85 7.05
N GLN A 118 0.93 4.95 7.70
CA GLN A 118 1.90 5.98 8.06
C GLN A 118 1.61 6.43 9.48
N GLY A 119 2.46 6.02 10.45
CA GLY A 119 2.20 6.27 11.86
C GLY A 119 0.91 5.60 12.32
N ARG A 120 -0.07 6.40 12.72
CA ARG A 120 -1.41 5.93 13.11
C ARG A 120 -2.46 6.13 12.02
N ARG A 121 -2.04 6.47 10.83
CA ARG A 121 -2.92 6.77 9.70
C ARG A 121 -2.93 5.60 8.73
N TYR A 122 -4.06 5.38 8.10
CA TYR A 122 -4.31 4.23 7.22
C TYR A 122 -5.14 4.67 6.03
N VAL A 123 -4.85 4.11 4.86
CA VAL A 123 -5.68 4.29 3.67
C VAL A 123 -5.61 3.06 2.78
N CYS A 124 -6.74 2.71 2.18
CA CYS A 124 -6.83 1.67 1.16
C CYS A 124 -8.01 1.96 0.24
N GLY A 125 -8.19 1.12 -0.78
CA GLY A 125 -9.29 1.29 -1.73
C GLY A 125 -10.68 1.18 -1.10
N GLN A 126 -10.82 0.53 0.04
CA GLN A 126 -12.09 0.40 0.74
C GLN A 126 -12.40 1.63 1.61
N THR A 127 -11.40 2.17 2.30
CA THR A 127 -11.61 3.38 3.11
C THR A 127 -11.67 4.64 2.26
N LYS A 128 -10.93 4.65 1.15
CA LYS A 128 -10.76 5.79 0.22
C LYS A 128 -10.17 7.01 0.89
N GLN A 129 -10.57 7.32 2.10
CA GLN A 129 -10.06 8.43 2.91
C GLN A 129 -9.00 7.93 3.88
N ILE A 130 -8.17 8.85 4.36
CA ILE A 130 -7.23 8.54 5.44
C ILE A 130 -8.03 8.40 6.72
N VAL A 131 -7.85 7.26 7.38
CA VAL A 131 -8.53 6.94 8.63
C VAL A 131 -7.51 6.52 9.69
N SER A 132 -7.95 6.38 10.92
CA SER A 132 -7.11 5.82 11.98
C SER A 132 -6.87 4.32 11.72
N ILE A 133 -5.70 3.81 12.13
CA ILE A 133 -5.43 2.36 12.11
C ILE A 133 -6.41 1.58 12.99
N ARG A 134 -7.18 2.27 13.84
CA ARG A 134 -8.23 1.68 14.69
C ARG A 134 -9.61 1.68 14.04
N ASP A 135 -9.73 2.25 12.84
CA ASP A 135 -11.00 2.26 12.11
C ASP A 135 -11.49 0.82 11.89
N LYS A 136 -12.80 0.63 12.01
CA LYS A 136 -13.43 -0.70 11.90
C LYS A 136 -13.27 -1.34 10.53
N ARG A 137 -12.98 -0.55 9.49
CA ARG A 137 -12.76 -1.06 8.13
C ARG A 137 -11.36 -1.66 7.95
N VAL A 138 -10.43 -1.42 8.87
CA VAL A 138 -9.11 -2.05 8.85
C VAL A 138 -9.26 -3.51 9.25
N LYS A 139 -8.93 -4.42 8.33
CA LYS A 139 -9.10 -5.86 8.54
C LYS A 139 -7.92 -6.42 9.33
N ARG A 140 -7.99 -6.29 10.64
CA ARG A 140 -6.90 -6.60 11.57
C ARG A 140 -6.53 -8.07 11.63
N ARG A 141 -7.46 -8.97 11.32
CA ARG A 141 -7.23 -10.43 11.35
C ARG A 141 -6.57 -10.95 10.07
N ALA A 142 -6.48 -10.11 9.03
CA ALA A 142 -5.85 -10.50 7.77
C ALA A 142 -4.37 -10.80 7.99
N ARG A 143 -3.89 -11.87 7.34
CA ARG A 143 -2.48 -12.28 7.42
C ARG A 143 -1.65 -11.41 6.49
N VAL A 144 -0.53 -10.92 7.00
CA VAL A 144 0.43 -10.12 6.24
C VAL A 144 1.26 -11.04 5.35
N ALA A 145 1.21 -10.80 4.05
CA ALA A 145 2.01 -11.52 3.07
C ALA A 145 3.27 -10.76 2.69
N GLU A 146 3.17 -9.43 2.51
CA GLU A 146 4.28 -8.58 2.11
C GLU A 146 4.24 -7.26 2.90
N ILE A 147 5.43 -6.73 3.20
CA ILE A 147 5.59 -5.42 3.81
C ILE A 147 6.73 -4.70 3.08
N TYR A 148 6.46 -3.49 2.63
CA TYR A 148 7.48 -2.63 2.01
C TYR A 148 7.51 -1.30 2.74
N GLU A 149 8.72 -0.84 3.04
CA GLU A 149 8.90 0.54 3.46
C GLU A 149 9.14 1.39 2.23
N LEU A 150 8.38 2.46 2.06
CA LEU A 150 8.48 3.34 0.91
C LEU A 150 9.35 4.55 1.24
N SER A 151 10.18 4.92 0.29
CA SER A 151 11.01 6.13 0.40
C SER A 151 11.06 6.84 -0.93
N SER A 152 11.23 8.15 -0.90
CA SER A 152 11.46 8.96 -2.10
C SER A 152 12.88 8.72 -2.61
N ARG A 153 12.99 8.55 -3.91
CA ARG A 153 14.30 8.41 -4.58
C ARG A 153 14.95 9.76 -4.84
#